data_728c058f5f09df487d5d146db39b34e1
#
_entry.id   728c058f5f09df487d5d146db39b34e1
#
_cell.length_a   1.000
_cell.length_b   1.000
_cell.length_c   1.000
_cell.angle_alpha   90.00
_cell.angle_beta   90.00
_cell.angle_gamma   90.00
#
_symmetry.space_group_name_H-M   'P 1'
#
loop_
_entity.id
_entity.type
_entity.pdbx_description
1 polymer ?
#
loop_
_entity_poly.entity_id
_entity_poly.type
_entity_poly.pdbx_seq_one_letter_code
_entity_poly.pdbx_strand_id
1 'polypeptide(L)'
;GLTRRKRAWIAAGGLGLLLLTAGALAPSLSQPRANYAIGAKPFAEQYVLASLIEQRLRDGGWSATTREGLGSSVIFNALRAGEIDAYVDYSGTIWANQMHRNDVKPRAEVLTEMAKWLEREHRIRMLGGLGFENAYALAMTRTRARALGIRSLADLANRAQSLSIAGDYEFFGRPEWDAVRKTYGISFREQRQMQPEFMYAAAANGEVDVIAGYTSDGRIAQFDLMVLDDPRHAIPPYDA
;
A
#
# COMPACT_ATOMS: atom_id res chain seq x y z
N GLY A 1 10.69 72.80 36.77
CA GLY A 1 10.41 71.44 37.20
C GLY A 1 9.02 71.02 36.74
N LEU A 2 8.95 69.97 36.00
CA LEU A 2 7.69 69.33 35.54
C LEU A 2 6.83 68.95 36.75
N THR A 3 5.58 69.44 36.81
CA THR A 3 4.65 69.12 37.88
C THR A 3 4.36 67.58 37.96
N ARG A 4 4.07 67.08 39.16
CA ARG A 4 3.79 65.64 39.41
C ARG A 4 2.76 65.07 38.43
N ARG A 5 1.79 65.87 38.02
CA ARG A 5 0.79 65.44 37.00
C ARG A 5 1.38 65.18 35.62
N LYS A 6 2.32 66.01 35.14
CA LYS A 6 2.97 65.78 33.84
C LYS A 6 3.85 64.52 33.82
N ARG A 7 4.50 64.21 34.96
CA ARG A 7 5.28 62.94 35.09
C ARG A 7 4.40 61.70 35.05
N ALA A 8 3.19 61.78 35.61
CA ALA A 8 2.24 60.69 35.55
C ALA A 8 1.75 60.38 34.12
N TRP A 9 1.51 61.38 33.30
CA TRP A 9 1.10 61.23 31.90
C TRP A 9 2.22 60.67 31.00
N ILE A 10 3.45 61.04 31.23
CA ILE A 10 4.61 60.48 30.49
C ILE A 10 4.85 59.08 30.87
N ALA A 11 4.68 58.66 32.13
CA ALA A 11 4.78 57.27 32.57
C ALA A 11 3.63 56.40 32.00
N ALA A 12 2.40 56.96 31.99
CA ALA A 12 1.25 56.25 31.41
C ALA A 12 1.35 56.09 29.88
N GLY A 13 1.83 57.08 29.17
CA GLY A 13 2.07 57.02 27.72
C GLY A 13 3.19 56.03 27.34
N GLY A 14 4.27 56.00 28.14
CA GLY A 14 5.36 55.07 27.93
C GLY A 14 4.96 53.62 28.17
N LEU A 15 4.14 53.36 29.19
CA LEU A 15 3.62 52.02 29.47
C LEU A 15 2.63 51.53 28.40
N GLY A 16 1.78 52.42 27.89
CA GLY A 16 0.85 52.13 26.79
C GLY A 16 1.58 51.79 25.48
N LEU A 17 2.67 52.51 25.17
CA LEU A 17 3.47 52.25 23.97
C LEU A 17 4.24 50.89 24.08
N LEU A 18 4.75 50.56 25.27
CA LEU A 18 5.41 49.28 25.54
C LEU A 18 4.45 48.11 25.46
N LEU A 19 3.21 48.26 25.89
CA LEU A 19 2.19 47.21 25.76
C LEU A 19 1.72 47.03 24.30
N LEU A 20 1.66 48.07 23.50
CA LEU A 20 1.33 48.01 22.08
C LEU A 20 2.46 47.37 21.23
N THR A 21 3.73 47.64 21.58
CA THR A 21 4.87 47.02 20.90
C THR A 21 5.10 45.56 21.32
N ALA A 22 4.76 45.16 22.55
CA ALA A 22 4.82 43.80 23.01
C ALA A 22 3.75 42.92 22.34
N GLY A 23 2.57 43.47 21.99
CA GLY A 23 1.52 42.76 21.23
C GLY A 23 1.91 42.51 19.77
N ALA A 24 2.78 43.35 19.17
CA ALA A 24 3.22 43.20 17.78
C ALA A 24 4.38 42.21 17.60
N LEU A 25 5.04 41.80 18.70
CA LEU A 25 6.15 40.86 18.75
C LEU A 25 5.77 39.48 19.36
N ALA A 26 4.46 39.24 19.58
CA ALA A 26 4.04 37.89 19.93
C ALA A 26 4.40 36.98 18.74
N PRO A 27 5.30 36.00 18.91
CA PRO A 27 5.49 35.00 17.86
C PRO A 27 4.11 34.43 17.58
N SER A 28 3.70 34.43 16.32
CA SER A 28 2.54 33.65 15.88
C SER A 28 2.84 32.24 16.34
N LEU A 29 2.21 31.82 17.43
CA LEU A 29 2.17 30.40 17.82
C LEU A 29 1.45 29.71 16.66
N SER A 30 2.23 29.29 15.63
CA SER A 30 1.74 28.43 14.60
C SER A 30 1.12 27.26 15.35
N GLN A 31 -0.18 27.12 15.24
CA GLN A 31 -0.86 25.92 15.76
C GLN A 31 -0.09 24.71 15.24
N PRO A 32 0.17 23.72 16.06
CA PRO A 32 0.85 22.51 15.60
C PRO A 32 0.05 21.98 14.41
N ARG A 33 0.65 22.01 13.22
CA ARG A 33 0.04 21.43 12.04
C ARG A 33 -0.15 19.93 12.31
N ALA A 34 -1.30 19.39 11.89
CA ALA A 34 -1.57 17.97 12.06
C ALA A 34 -0.38 17.15 11.54
N ASN A 35 0.03 16.17 12.32
CA ASN A 35 1.08 15.23 11.93
C ASN A 35 0.39 13.99 11.34
N TYR A 36 0.51 13.80 10.03
CA TYR A 36 -0.07 12.67 9.33
C TYR A 36 0.84 11.45 9.43
N ALA A 37 0.27 10.30 9.74
CA ALA A 37 0.93 9.01 9.70
C ALA A 37 0.49 8.23 8.45
N ILE A 38 1.43 7.96 7.54
CA ILE A 38 1.17 7.25 6.28
C ILE A 38 1.63 5.81 6.41
N GLY A 39 0.73 4.85 6.22
CA GLY A 39 1.06 3.44 6.28
C GLY A 39 1.67 2.91 4.99
N ALA A 40 2.53 1.90 5.09
CA ALA A 40 3.09 1.16 3.95
C ALA A 40 3.15 -0.34 4.22
N LYS A 41 2.70 -1.15 3.26
CA LYS A 41 2.85 -2.61 3.26
C LYS A 41 4.32 -2.99 2.99
N PRO A 42 4.75 -4.23 3.30
CA PRO A 42 6.17 -4.62 3.27
C PRO A 42 6.67 -4.97 1.87
N PHE A 43 6.58 -4.05 0.90
CA PHE A 43 7.16 -4.20 -0.43
C PHE A 43 7.44 -2.84 -1.11
N ALA A 44 8.38 -2.84 -2.04
CA ALA A 44 9.01 -1.64 -2.60
C ALA A 44 8.04 -0.58 -3.14
N GLU A 45 7.00 -0.98 -3.89
CA GLU A 45 6.02 -0.02 -4.43
C GLU A 45 5.32 0.76 -3.31
N GLN A 46 4.96 0.09 -2.21
CA GLN A 46 4.29 0.74 -1.08
C GLN A 46 5.18 1.76 -0.38
N TYR A 47 6.47 1.48 -0.26
CA TYR A 47 7.43 2.44 0.31
C TYR A 47 7.57 3.69 -0.56
N VAL A 48 7.62 3.50 -1.89
CA VAL A 48 7.65 4.63 -2.84
C VAL A 48 6.36 5.47 -2.74
N LEU A 49 5.19 4.83 -2.75
CA LEU A 49 3.91 5.52 -2.68
C LEU A 49 3.73 6.27 -1.36
N ALA A 50 4.07 5.64 -0.23
CA ALA A 50 4.02 6.29 1.08
C ALA A 50 4.96 7.49 1.17
N SER A 51 6.19 7.36 0.65
CA SER A 51 7.16 8.46 0.59
C SER A 51 6.68 9.62 -0.28
N LEU A 52 6.04 9.33 -1.42
CA LEU A 52 5.46 10.37 -2.29
C LEU A 52 4.32 11.12 -1.58
N ILE A 53 3.44 10.41 -0.87
CA ILE A 53 2.37 11.04 -0.09
C ILE A 53 2.96 11.90 1.04
N GLU A 54 3.93 11.37 1.78
CA GLU A 54 4.62 12.09 2.85
C GLU A 54 5.26 13.37 2.33
N GLN A 55 6.02 13.29 1.23
CA GLN A 55 6.62 14.46 0.60
C GLN A 55 5.57 15.48 0.15
N ARG A 56 4.48 15.02 -0.47
CA ARG A 56 3.41 15.91 -0.94
C ARG A 56 2.73 16.66 0.20
N LEU A 57 2.53 15.99 1.34
CA LEU A 57 1.99 16.62 2.55
C LEU A 57 2.98 17.66 3.11
N ARG A 58 4.27 17.34 3.16
CA ARG A 58 5.31 18.28 3.61
C ARG A 58 5.43 19.51 2.71
N ASP A 59 5.35 19.33 1.40
CA ASP A 59 5.35 20.45 0.43
C ASP A 59 4.13 21.35 0.61
N GLY A 60 2.98 20.78 1.01
CA GLY A 60 1.78 21.49 1.45
C GLY A 60 1.90 22.14 2.83
N GLY A 61 3.04 21.99 3.50
CA GLY A 61 3.34 22.54 4.81
C GLY A 61 2.76 21.75 5.98
N TRP A 62 2.37 20.49 5.78
CA TRP A 62 1.94 19.58 6.84
C TRP A 62 3.12 18.76 7.37
N SER A 63 3.04 18.31 8.62
CA SER A 63 3.96 17.31 9.14
C SER A 63 3.44 15.92 8.74
N ALA A 64 4.33 15.06 8.27
CA ALA A 64 3.99 13.68 7.90
C ALA A 64 5.15 12.73 8.21
N THR A 65 4.80 11.48 8.54
CA THR A 65 5.74 10.38 8.80
C THR A 65 5.22 9.10 8.17
N THR A 66 6.11 8.21 7.75
CA THR A 66 5.76 6.90 7.21
C THR A 66 5.89 5.82 8.27
N ARG A 67 4.95 4.86 8.31
CA ARG A 67 4.98 3.61 9.08
C ARG A 67 5.04 2.44 8.12
N GLU A 68 6.17 1.79 8.07
CA GLU A 68 6.49 0.73 7.11
C GLU A 68 6.27 -0.68 7.68
N GLY A 69 6.24 -1.67 6.79
CA GLY A 69 6.26 -3.08 7.16
C GLY A 69 4.94 -3.63 7.69
N LEU A 70 3.82 -2.94 7.46
CA LEU A 70 2.52 -3.34 7.97
C LEU A 70 1.84 -4.32 6.99
N GLY A 71 1.60 -5.57 7.42
CA GLY A 71 0.82 -6.54 6.62
C GLY A 71 -0.62 -6.07 6.38
N SER A 72 -1.30 -6.66 5.38
CA SER A 72 -2.60 -6.19 4.87
C SER A 72 -3.69 -6.05 5.93
N SER A 73 -3.80 -7.01 6.86
CA SER A 73 -4.77 -6.92 7.96
C SER A 73 -4.36 -5.92 9.02
N VAL A 74 -3.06 -5.81 9.29
CA VAL A 74 -2.52 -4.90 10.31
C VAL A 74 -2.71 -3.45 9.88
N ILE A 75 -2.37 -3.11 8.63
CA ILE A 75 -2.47 -1.75 8.12
C ILE A 75 -3.94 -1.28 8.05
N PHE A 76 -4.86 -2.14 7.62
CA PHE A 76 -6.29 -1.84 7.60
C PHE A 76 -6.83 -1.56 9.01
N ASN A 77 -6.45 -2.39 9.99
CA ASN A 77 -6.85 -2.18 11.38
C ASN A 77 -6.21 -0.92 11.98
N ALA A 78 -4.96 -0.59 11.64
CA ALA A 78 -4.31 0.64 12.07
C ALA A 78 -5.04 1.89 11.55
N LEU A 79 -5.52 1.87 10.28
CA LEU A 79 -6.33 2.94 9.74
C LEU A 79 -7.68 3.05 10.48
N ARG A 80 -8.36 1.94 10.73
CA ARG A 80 -9.62 1.91 11.50
C ARG A 80 -9.47 2.45 12.92
N ALA A 81 -8.33 2.18 13.53
CA ALA A 81 -8.02 2.63 14.90
C ALA A 81 -7.54 4.09 14.95
N GLY A 82 -7.28 4.73 13.80
CA GLY A 82 -6.71 6.07 13.75
C GLY A 82 -5.22 6.12 14.12
N GLU A 83 -4.53 4.99 14.05
CA GLU A 83 -3.07 4.90 14.27
C GLU A 83 -2.28 5.36 13.05
N ILE A 84 -2.88 5.26 11.86
CA ILE A 84 -2.44 5.89 10.61
C ILE A 84 -3.60 6.68 10.01
N ASP A 85 -3.28 7.68 9.19
CA ASP A 85 -4.27 8.57 8.58
C ASP A 85 -4.60 8.17 7.14
N ALA A 86 -3.66 7.59 6.44
CA ALA A 86 -3.84 7.12 5.06
C ALA A 86 -2.83 6.03 4.69
N TYR A 87 -3.18 5.24 3.71
CA TYR A 87 -2.26 4.34 3.00
C TYR A 87 -2.84 4.01 1.62
N VAL A 88 -2.03 3.44 0.74
CA VAL A 88 -2.49 2.91 -0.55
C VAL A 88 -2.87 1.44 -0.37
N ASP A 89 -4.05 1.06 -0.81
CA ASP A 89 -4.46 -0.34 -0.88
C ASP A 89 -4.88 -0.70 -2.30
N TYR A 90 -5.23 -1.96 -2.50
CA TYR A 90 -5.63 -2.51 -3.79
C TYR A 90 -7.06 -3.05 -3.69
N SER A 91 -7.83 -2.80 -4.74
CA SER A 91 -9.25 -3.18 -4.79
C SER A 91 -9.47 -4.67 -4.50
N GLY A 92 -8.65 -5.55 -5.07
CA GLY A 92 -8.72 -7.00 -4.82
C GLY A 92 -8.47 -7.37 -3.37
N THR A 93 -7.53 -6.69 -2.69
CA THR A 93 -7.27 -6.92 -1.26
C THR A 93 -8.46 -6.53 -0.41
N ILE A 94 -9.03 -5.34 -0.61
CA ILE A 94 -10.21 -4.92 0.16
C ILE A 94 -11.39 -5.84 -0.13
N TRP A 95 -11.65 -6.16 -1.41
CA TRP A 95 -12.76 -7.00 -1.84
C TRP A 95 -12.70 -8.40 -1.26
N ALA A 96 -11.58 -9.10 -1.48
CA ALA A 96 -11.44 -10.50 -1.07
C ALA A 96 -11.15 -10.65 0.42
N ASN A 97 -10.27 -9.83 0.99
CA ASN A 97 -9.76 -10.06 2.35
C ASN A 97 -10.48 -9.27 3.43
N GLN A 98 -11.00 -8.07 3.13
CA GLN A 98 -11.68 -7.25 4.13
C GLN A 98 -13.20 -7.39 4.05
N MET A 99 -13.76 -7.38 2.83
CA MET A 99 -15.20 -7.58 2.60
C MET A 99 -15.59 -9.06 2.52
N HIS A 100 -14.63 -9.99 2.46
CA HIS A 100 -14.83 -11.43 2.32
C HIS A 100 -15.69 -11.81 1.11
N ARG A 101 -15.45 -11.12 -0.02
CA ARG A 101 -16.16 -11.32 -1.27
C ARG A 101 -15.30 -12.07 -2.28
N ASN A 102 -15.92 -12.98 -3.01
CA ASN A 102 -15.27 -13.78 -4.07
C ASN A 102 -16.05 -13.75 -5.40
N ASP A 103 -17.09 -12.95 -5.47
CA ASP A 103 -17.89 -12.77 -6.69
C ASP A 103 -17.12 -11.87 -7.67
N VAL A 104 -17.19 -12.25 -8.94
CA VAL A 104 -16.59 -11.48 -10.03
C VAL A 104 -17.58 -10.42 -10.50
N LYS A 105 -17.16 -9.16 -10.46
CA LYS A 105 -17.93 -8.01 -10.90
C LYS A 105 -17.13 -7.10 -11.80
N PRO A 106 -17.79 -6.27 -12.63
CA PRO A 106 -17.12 -5.20 -13.34
C PRO A 106 -16.33 -4.29 -12.40
N ARG A 107 -15.12 -3.91 -12.80
CA ARG A 107 -14.19 -3.08 -12.01
C ARG A 107 -14.85 -1.85 -11.39
N ALA A 108 -15.65 -1.10 -12.16
CA ALA A 108 -16.35 0.09 -11.68
C ALA A 108 -17.37 -0.21 -10.56
N GLU A 109 -18.02 -1.37 -10.61
CA GLU A 109 -18.95 -1.80 -9.56
C GLU A 109 -18.20 -2.16 -8.28
N VAL A 110 -17.07 -2.89 -8.41
CA VAL A 110 -16.21 -3.24 -7.27
C VAL A 110 -15.78 -1.97 -6.55
N LEU A 111 -15.21 -0.99 -7.27
CA LEU A 111 -14.75 0.27 -6.67
C LEU A 111 -15.90 1.05 -6.01
N THR A 112 -17.07 1.08 -6.63
CA THR A 112 -18.24 1.77 -6.09
C THR A 112 -18.75 1.10 -4.81
N GLU A 113 -18.89 -0.22 -4.80
CA GLU A 113 -19.36 -0.97 -3.63
C GLU A 113 -18.34 -0.91 -2.49
N MET A 114 -17.06 -1.02 -2.83
CA MET A 114 -15.96 -0.90 -1.87
C MET A 114 -15.95 0.47 -1.19
N ALA A 115 -16.06 1.57 -1.95
CA ALA A 115 -16.10 2.92 -1.39
C ALA A 115 -17.27 3.10 -0.42
N LYS A 116 -18.47 2.63 -0.80
CA LYS A 116 -19.65 2.68 0.07
C LYS A 116 -19.49 1.86 1.34
N TRP A 117 -18.89 0.67 1.23
CA TRP A 117 -18.66 -0.21 2.36
C TRP A 117 -17.64 0.40 3.34
N LEU A 118 -16.51 0.92 2.83
CA LEU A 118 -15.49 1.58 3.64
C LEU A 118 -16.07 2.75 4.45
N GLU A 119 -16.86 3.60 3.80
CA GLU A 119 -17.49 4.76 4.44
C GLU A 119 -18.51 4.33 5.50
N ARG A 120 -19.44 3.43 5.15
CA ARG A 120 -20.55 3.06 6.01
C ARG A 120 -20.15 2.21 7.21
N GLU A 121 -19.29 1.19 7.00
CA GLU A 121 -18.94 0.24 8.05
C GLU A 121 -17.72 0.69 8.87
N HIS A 122 -16.84 1.51 8.28
CA HIS A 122 -15.56 1.84 8.91
C HIS A 122 -15.29 3.35 9.02
N ARG A 123 -16.11 4.20 8.41
CA ARG A 123 -15.88 5.67 8.31
C ARG A 123 -14.53 5.99 7.62
N ILE A 124 -14.11 5.13 6.72
CA ILE A 124 -12.93 5.30 5.89
C ILE A 124 -13.35 5.87 4.54
N ARG A 125 -12.75 6.97 4.13
CA ARG A 125 -13.01 7.58 2.83
C ARG A 125 -12.00 7.12 1.80
N MET A 126 -12.47 6.50 0.73
CA MET A 126 -11.68 6.25 -0.47
C MET A 126 -11.45 7.57 -1.20
N LEU A 127 -10.20 7.94 -1.45
CA LEU A 127 -9.84 9.21 -2.09
C LEU A 127 -9.83 9.14 -3.62
N GLY A 128 -9.83 7.94 -4.19
CA GLY A 128 -9.82 7.67 -5.62
C GLY A 128 -8.74 6.66 -6.01
N GLY A 129 -8.74 6.24 -7.28
CA GLY A 129 -7.72 5.35 -7.82
C GLY A 129 -6.50 6.12 -8.32
N LEU A 130 -5.33 5.52 -8.23
CA LEU A 130 -4.06 6.09 -8.70
C LEU A 130 -3.84 5.87 -10.20
N GLY A 131 -4.69 5.06 -10.86
CA GLY A 131 -4.67 4.85 -12.31
C GLY A 131 -3.75 3.72 -12.77
N PHE A 132 -3.33 2.86 -11.88
CA PHE A 132 -2.61 1.63 -12.20
C PHE A 132 -3.12 0.47 -11.35
N GLU A 133 -2.70 -0.75 -11.68
CA GLU A 133 -2.99 -1.93 -10.87
C GLU A 133 -1.70 -2.69 -10.53
N ASN A 134 -1.74 -3.40 -9.40
CA ASN A 134 -0.69 -4.30 -8.97
C ASN A 134 -1.30 -5.56 -8.38
N ALA A 135 -1.48 -6.56 -9.23
CA ALA A 135 -2.05 -7.85 -8.86
C ALA A 135 -0.97 -8.87 -8.48
N TYR A 136 -1.36 -9.87 -7.69
CA TYR A 136 -0.58 -11.10 -7.64
C TYR A 136 -0.54 -11.76 -9.02
N ALA A 137 0.61 -12.31 -9.37
CA ALA A 137 0.78 -13.08 -10.59
C ALA A 137 1.77 -14.22 -10.34
N LEU A 138 1.48 -15.42 -10.87
CA LEU A 138 2.47 -16.46 -10.88
C LEU A 138 3.45 -16.21 -12.02
N ALA A 139 4.73 -16.21 -11.71
CA ALA A 139 5.80 -15.96 -12.67
C ALA A 139 6.91 -16.97 -12.52
N MET A 140 7.63 -17.22 -13.62
CA MET A 140 8.83 -18.05 -13.65
C MET A 140 9.81 -17.53 -14.68
N THR A 141 11.08 -17.95 -14.66
CA THR A 141 12.01 -17.50 -15.68
C THR A 141 11.53 -17.93 -17.06
N ARG A 142 11.69 -17.04 -18.04
CA ARG A 142 11.29 -17.30 -19.43
C ARG A 142 11.96 -18.56 -19.99
N THR A 143 13.21 -18.78 -19.64
CA THR A 143 13.97 -19.99 -20.03
C THR A 143 13.32 -21.27 -19.46
N ARG A 144 12.96 -21.27 -18.17
CA ARG A 144 12.35 -22.42 -17.51
C ARG A 144 10.95 -22.66 -18.07
N ALA A 145 10.16 -21.61 -18.26
CA ALA A 145 8.83 -21.66 -18.84
C ALA A 145 8.85 -22.33 -20.23
N ARG A 146 9.75 -21.89 -21.10
CA ARG A 146 9.94 -22.45 -22.45
C ARG A 146 10.35 -23.93 -22.41
N ALA A 147 11.30 -24.28 -21.56
CA ALA A 147 11.79 -25.67 -21.43
C ALA A 147 10.68 -26.62 -20.97
N LEU A 148 9.73 -26.15 -20.17
CA LEU A 148 8.61 -26.95 -19.67
C LEU A 148 7.32 -26.82 -20.50
N GLY A 149 7.31 -25.92 -21.51
CA GLY A 149 6.11 -25.65 -22.32
C GLY A 149 4.99 -24.95 -21.54
N ILE A 150 5.34 -24.16 -20.51
CA ILE A 150 4.37 -23.48 -19.64
C ILE A 150 4.23 -22.03 -20.10
N ARG A 151 2.99 -21.56 -20.34
CA ARG A 151 2.64 -20.18 -20.65
C ARG A 151 1.52 -19.64 -19.77
N SER A 152 0.70 -20.53 -19.22
CA SER A 152 -0.48 -20.19 -18.45
C SER A 152 -0.58 -21.01 -17.17
N LEU A 153 -1.48 -20.59 -16.26
CA LEU A 153 -1.81 -21.37 -15.06
C LEU A 153 -2.41 -22.74 -15.40
N ALA A 154 -3.06 -22.85 -16.56
CA ALA A 154 -3.58 -24.15 -17.05
C ALA A 154 -2.44 -25.10 -17.44
N ASP A 155 -1.39 -24.62 -18.11
CA ASP A 155 -0.20 -25.41 -18.42
C ASP A 155 0.56 -25.79 -17.16
N LEU A 156 0.71 -24.83 -16.23
CA LEU A 156 1.37 -25.01 -14.94
C LEU A 156 0.71 -26.15 -14.13
N ALA A 157 -0.62 -26.24 -14.14
CA ALA A 157 -1.37 -27.23 -13.41
C ALA A 157 -0.89 -28.66 -13.72
N ASN A 158 -0.51 -28.95 -14.96
CA ASN A 158 -0.04 -30.27 -15.40
C ASN A 158 1.38 -30.62 -14.91
N ARG A 159 2.12 -29.63 -14.40
CA ARG A 159 3.52 -29.79 -14.02
C ARG A 159 3.80 -29.43 -12.55
N ALA A 160 2.90 -28.72 -11.90
CA ALA A 160 3.10 -28.10 -10.58
C ALA A 160 3.58 -29.10 -9.50
N GLN A 161 3.12 -30.36 -9.54
CA GLN A 161 3.51 -31.40 -8.59
C GLN A 161 5.02 -31.75 -8.61
N SER A 162 5.73 -31.38 -9.67
CA SER A 162 7.19 -31.54 -9.74
C SER A 162 7.97 -30.26 -9.46
N LEU A 163 7.26 -29.14 -9.28
CA LEU A 163 7.84 -27.81 -9.16
C LEU A 163 7.70 -27.24 -7.74
N SER A 164 8.54 -26.26 -7.44
CA SER A 164 8.48 -25.44 -6.23
C SER A 164 7.90 -24.08 -6.53
N ILE A 165 7.23 -23.48 -5.51
CA ILE A 165 6.75 -22.11 -5.57
C ILE A 165 7.20 -21.33 -4.35
N ALA A 166 7.58 -20.05 -4.52
CA ALA A 166 7.75 -19.11 -3.44
C ALA A 166 6.64 -18.03 -3.48
N GLY A 167 6.22 -17.60 -2.31
CA GLY A 167 5.30 -16.50 -2.11
C GLY A 167 5.69 -15.70 -0.89
N ASP A 168 5.15 -14.48 -0.76
CA ASP A 168 5.30 -13.71 0.46
C ASP A 168 4.59 -14.38 1.66
N TYR A 169 4.77 -13.81 2.84
CA TYR A 169 4.24 -14.40 4.08
C TYR A 169 2.71 -14.44 4.16
N GLU A 170 2.01 -13.65 3.34
CA GLU A 170 0.54 -13.62 3.31
C GLU A 170 -0.03 -14.53 2.21
N PHE A 171 0.65 -14.67 1.06
CA PHE A 171 0.11 -15.22 -0.18
C PHE A 171 -0.59 -16.57 0.00
N PHE A 172 0.06 -17.52 0.66
CA PHE A 172 -0.49 -18.87 0.81
C PHE A 172 -1.70 -18.97 1.75
N GLY A 173 -1.95 -17.94 2.56
CA GLY A 173 -3.14 -17.82 3.41
C GLY A 173 -4.27 -16.99 2.79
N ARG A 174 -4.09 -16.47 1.57
CA ARG A 174 -5.04 -15.56 0.95
C ARG A 174 -6.11 -16.29 0.12
N PRO A 175 -7.32 -15.72 0.03
CA PRO A 175 -8.39 -16.25 -0.82
C PRO A 175 -7.98 -16.42 -2.29
N GLU A 176 -7.10 -15.56 -2.81
CA GLU A 176 -6.60 -15.59 -4.19
C GLU A 176 -5.81 -16.88 -4.47
N TRP A 177 -4.98 -17.31 -3.52
CA TRP A 177 -4.27 -18.58 -3.64
C TRP A 177 -5.23 -19.78 -3.64
N ASP A 178 -6.22 -19.77 -2.76
CA ASP A 178 -7.25 -20.79 -2.74
C ASP A 178 -8.06 -20.81 -4.03
N ALA A 179 -8.38 -19.65 -4.60
CA ALA A 179 -9.07 -19.56 -5.89
C ALA A 179 -8.23 -20.14 -7.04
N VAL A 180 -6.94 -19.83 -7.12
CA VAL A 180 -6.01 -20.41 -8.10
C VAL A 180 -5.96 -21.93 -7.96
N ARG A 181 -5.77 -22.44 -6.73
CA ARG A 181 -5.73 -23.89 -6.47
C ARG A 181 -7.01 -24.60 -6.90
N LYS A 182 -8.16 -24.05 -6.55
CA LYS A 182 -9.47 -24.66 -6.87
C LYS A 182 -9.77 -24.60 -8.36
N THR A 183 -9.49 -23.44 -9.00
CA THR A 183 -9.82 -23.21 -10.41
C THR A 183 -8.99 -24.08 -11.35
N TYR A 184 -7.70 -24.26 -11.05
CA TYR A 184 -6.76 -24.96 -11.91
C TYR A 184 -6.34 -26.34 -11.40
N GLY A 185 -6.69 -26.71 -10.17
CA GLY A 185 -6.24 -27.96 -9.57
C GLY A 185 -4.74 -27.97 -9.26
N ILE A 186 -4.14 -26.79 -9.03
CA ILE A 186 -2.69 -26.66 -8.83
C ILE A 186 -2.29 -27.14 -7.44
N SER A 187 -1.28 -28.03 -7.41
CA SER A 187 -0.59 -28.45 -6.19
C SER A 187 0.90 -28.54 -6.48
N PHE A 188 1.69 -27.78 -5.75
CA PHE A 188 3.15 -27.79 -5.88
C PHE A 188 3.80 -28.85 -4.99
N ARG A 189 4.98 -29.33 -5.42
CA ARG A 189 5.83 -30.22 -4.61
C ARG A 189 6.27 -29.53 -3.30
N GLU A 190 6.57 -28.24 -3.39
CA GLU A 190 7.11 -27.44 -2.30
C GLU A 190 6.58 -26.01 -2.35
N GLN A 191 6.21 -25.47 -1.19
CA GLN A 191 5.83 -24.07 -1.02
C GLN A 191 6.81 -23.42 -0.02
N ARG A 192 7.40 -22.31 -0.42
CA ARG A 192 8.34 -21.54 0.42
C ARG A 192 7.79 -20.15 0.66
N GLN A 193 7.83 -19.71 1.91
CA GLN A 193 7.55 -18.31 2.25
C GLN A 193 8.87 -17.56 2.33
N MET A 194 8.93 -16.38 1.72
CA MET A 194 10.09 -15.48 1.79
C MET A 194 9.68 -14.04 1.61
N GLN A 195 10.57 -13.13 1.98
CA GLN A 195 10.32 -11.71 1.74
C GLN A 195 10.25 -11.41 0.25
N PRO A 196 9.37 -10.47 -0.17
CA PRO A 196 9.20 -10.11 -1.57
C PRO A 196 10.50 -9.74 -2.29
N GLU A 197 11.45 -9.13 -1.57
CA GLU A 197 12.73 -8.70 -2.13
C GLU A 197 13.57 -9.89 -2.63
N PHE A 198 13.44 -11.05 -2.04
CA PHE A 198 14.26 -12.23 -2.36
C PHE A 198 13.61 -13.17 -3.37
N MET A 199 12.29 -13.17 -3.51
CA MET A 199 11.57 -14.10 -4.39
C MET A 199 12.07 -14.08 -5.84
N TYR A 200 12.26 -12.89 -6.40
CA TYR A 200 12.65 -12.72 -7.80
C TYR A 200 14.05 -13.23 -8.09
N ALA A 201 14.98 -12.96 -7.18
CA ALA A 201 16.35 -13.49 -7.27
C ALA A 201 16.37 -15.01 -7.09
N ALA A 202 15.57 -15.56 -6.18
CA ALA A 202 15.46 -17.01 -5.97
C ALA A 202 14.96 -17.74 -7.23
N ALA A 203 13.99 -17.16 -7.96
CA ALA A 203 13.56 -17.69 -9.26
C ALA A 203 14.67 -17.61 -10.31
N ALA A 204 15.36 -16.47 -10.40
CA ALA A 204 16.45 -16.26 -11.36
C ALA A 204 17.62 -17.23 -11.13
N ASN A 205 17.93 -17.52 -9.87
CA ASN A 205 18.99 -18.44 -9.46
C ASN A 205 18.58 -19.93 -9.54
N GLY A 206 17.30 -20.22 -9.84
CA GLY A 206 16.79 -21.59 -9.89
C GLY A 206 16.55 -22.25 -8.52
N GLU A 207 16.53 -21.47 -7.45
CA GLU A 207 16.22 -21.94 -6.09
C GLU A 207 14.75 -22.33 -5.94
N VAL A 208 13.86 -21.67 -6.71
CA VAL A 208 12.45 -21.99 -6.87
C VAL A 208 12.08 -21.92 -8.35
N ASP A 209 11.08 -22.71 -8.75
CA ASP A 209 10.62 -22.76 -10.15
C ASP A 209 9.64 -21.62 -10.47
N VAL A 210 8.76 -21.29 -9.54
CA VAL A 210 7.66 -20.34 -9.69
C VAL A 210 7.67 -19.38 -8.51
N ILE A 211 7.26 -18.13 -8.74
CA ILE A 211 6.99 -17.16 -7.68
C ILE A 211 5.58 -16.59 -7.79
N ALA A 212 5.00 -16.24 -6.65
CA ALA A 212 3.85 -15.37 -6.57
C ALA A 212 4.34 -13.94 -6.47
N GLY A 213 4.61 -13.33 -7.63
CA GLY A 213 5.12 -11.97 -7.73
C GLY A 213 4.01 -10.93 -7.87
N TYR A 214 4.41 -9.70 -8.11
CA TYR A 214 3.52 -8.55 -8.29
C TYR A 214 3.65 -8.00 -9.71
N THR A 215 2.52 -7.76 -10.39
CA THR A 215 2.51 -7.38 -11.82
C THR A 215 3.23 -6.06 -12.13
N SER A 216 3.28 -5.13 -11.17
CA SER A 216 3.97 -3.84 -11.31
C SER A 216 5.46 -3.89 -10.99
N ASP A 217 5.99 -5.05 -10.51
CA ASP A 217 7.37 -5.12 -10.03
C ASP A 217 8.39 -5.16 -11.18
N GLY A 218 9.26 -4.16 -11.24
CA GLY A 218 10.30 -4.04 -12.28
C GLY A 218 11.29 -5.21 -12.32
N ARG A 219 11.40 -6.00 -11.26
CA ARG A 219 12.26 -7.19 -11.20
C ARG A 219 11.78 -8.31 -12.11
N ILE A 220 10.49 -8.30 -12.54
CA ILE A 220 10.00 -9.20 -13.59
C ILE A 220 10.82 -9.00 -14.86
N ALA A 221 11.02 -7.76 -15.29
CA ALA A 221 11.83 -7.46 -16.46
C ALA A 221 13.34 -7.65 -16.18
N GLN A 222 13.80 -7.22 -15.01
CA GLN A 222 15.21 -7.32 -14.62
C GLN A 222 15.74 -8.76 -14.65
N PHE A 223 14.95 -9.73 -14.21
CA PHE A 223 15.32 -11.14 -14.13
C PHE A 223 14.76 -11.99 -15.27
N ASP A 224 14.29 -11.37 -16.35
CA ASP A 224 13.67 -12.06 -17.51
C ASP A 224 12.59 -13.08 -17.08
N LEU A 225 11.74 -12.68 -16.15
CA LEU A 225 10.63 -13.50 -15.75
C LEU A 225 9.46 -13.35 -16.73
N MET A 226 8.66 -14.38 -16.82
CA MET A 226 7.41 -14.42 -17.56
C MET A 226 6.26 -14.58 -16.56
N VAL A 227 5.34 -13.62 -16.56
CA VAL A 227 4.05 -13.75 -15.90
C VAL A 227 3.22 -14.78 -16.68
N LEU A 228 2.62 -15.74 -15.96
CA LEU A 228 1.77 -16.76 -16.56
C LEU A 228 0.35 -16.23 -16.74
N ASP A 229 -0.23 -16.50 -17.91
CA ASP A 229 -1.61 -16.12 -18.21
C ASP A 229 -2.60 -16.81 -17.27
N ASP A 230 -3.62 -16.08 -16.84
CA ASP A 230 -4.75 -16.57 -16.04
C ASP A 230 -6.05 -16.58 -16.87
N PRO A 231 -6.22 -17.52 -17.81
CA PRO A 231 -7.37 -17.53 -18.74
C PRO A 231 -8.73 -17.79 -18.07
N ARG A 232 -8.74 -18.20 -16.79
CA ARG A 232 -9.97 -18.43 -16.03
C ARG A 232 -10.24 -17.34 -14.99
N HIS A 233 -9.42 -16.29 -14.98
CA HIS A 233 -9.56 -15.14 -14.08
C HIS A 233 -9.73 -15.53 -12.60
N ALA A 234 -8.88 -16.46 -12.13
CA ALA A 234 -8.88 -16.88 -10.73
C ALA A 234 -8.32 -15.79 -9.79
N ILE A 235 -7.46 -14.92 -10.32
CA ILE A 235 -6.93 -13.76 -9.58
C ILE A 235 -7.75 -12.53 -9.96
N PRO A 236 -8.37 -11.83 -8.98
CA PRO A 236 -9.15 -10.63 -9.26
C PRO A 236 -8.26 -9.44 -9.67
N PRO A 237 -8.83 -8.36 -10.25
CA PRO A 237 -8.10 -7.12 -10.51
C PRO A 237 -7.71 -6.41 -9.21
N TYR A 238 -6.59 -5.67 -9.25
CA TYR A 238 -6.01 -4.98 -8.10
C TYR A 238 -5.70 -3.51 -8.46
N ASP A 239 -6.74 -2.69 -8.55
CA ASP A 239 -6.60 -1.24 -8.75
C ASP A 239 -6.02 -0.59 -7.47
N ALA A 240 -4.96 0.21 -7.62
CA ALA A 240 -4.33 1.00 -6.56
C ALA A 240 -4.99 2.38 -6.42
#